data_4d441482d8fa537044c9445df81194b4
#
_entry.id   4d441482d8fa537044c9445df81194b4
#
_cell.length_a   1.000
_cell.length_b   1.000
_cell.length_c   1.000
_cell.angle_alpha   90.00
_cell.angle_beta   90.00
_cell.angle_gamma   90.00
#
_symmetry.space_group_name_H-M   'P 1'
#
loop_
_entity.id
_entity.type
_entity.pdbx_description
1 polymer ?
#
loop_
_entity_poly.entity_id
_entity_poly.type
_entity_poly.pdbx_seq_one_letter_code
_entity_poly.pdbx_strand_id
1 'polypeptide(L)'
;MNNITDSQLPMNKPEIYCYTIYGFLFSIVQEKDMPWIYSNFIQIMYHEDWQMPVFEDHLNILQDCPFIQSYILNFKGNDDDYIKTIINAIDNYYYCYLFLDWYYINDNYHGDHFAHSAIITGYNTLDKSFTIYDNFDNGKFIKKVVSFENTAKAFFSSKNSSTGNKNDNDQSDVFSYLRDITFMKYNNCVYNKLDRKNIVFQIENYLKSEHTIINLIDNRSTYGLNVYKTLIEKLNDIDFGMLRDFHLIYEHKYLMYKRLNYVLEKGKYDDLIKSYGDFL
;
A
#
# COMPACT_ATOMS: atom_id res chain seq x y z
N MET A 1 7.77 -35.38 -11.09
CA MET A 1 7.68 -33.99 -10.58
C MET A 1 7.10 -34.11 -9.19
N ASN A 2 7.82 -33.69 -8.14
CA ASN A 2 7.25 -33.64 -6.80
C ASN A 2 6.14 -32.59 -6.84
N ASN A 3 4.89 -32.98 -6.60
CA ASN A 3 3.81 -32.02 -6.44
C ASN A 3 4.12 -31.20 -5.18
N ILE A 4 4.44 -29.92 -5.36
CA ILE A 4 4.56 -28.97 -4.25
C ILE A 4 3.16 -28.86 -3.64
N THR A 5 3.03 -29.24 -2.36
CA THR A 5 1.73 -29.22 -1.67
C THR A 5 1.47 -27.92 -0.93
N ASP A 6 2.52 -27.15 -0.66
CA ASP A 6 2.46 -25.87 0.03
C ASP A 6 3.59 -24.94 -0.43
N SER A 7 3.33 -23.66 -0.43
CA SER A 7 4.32 -22.61 -0.71
C SER A 7 3.97 -21.35 0.07
N GLN A 8 4.99 -20.68 0.59
CA GLN A 8 4.85 -19.43 1.32
C GLN A 8 5.96 -18.47 0.93
N LEU A 9 5.60 -17.33 0.36
CA LEU A 9 6.54 -16.27 0.04
C LEU A 9 6.98 -15.53 1.32
N PRO A 10 8.24 -15.07 1.39
CA PRO A 10 8.79 -14.44 2.58
C PRO A 10 8.14 -13.08 2.86
N MET A 11 7.75 -12.87 4.11
CA MET A 11 7.22 -11.60 4.62
C MET A 11 7.90 -11.27 5.95
N ASN A 12 8.58 -10.14 6.03
CA ASN A 12 9.11 -9.61 7.27
C ASN A 12 8.00 -8.87 8.03
N LYS A 13 8.21 -8.63 9.33
CA LYS A 13 7.32 -7.75 10.08
C LYS A 13 7.53 -6.30 9.61
N PRO A 14 6.54 -5.62 9.05
CA PRO A 14 6.69 -4.26 8.57
C PRO A 14 6.75 -3.26 9.72
N GLU A 15 7.51 -2.18 9.54
CA GLU A 15 7.54 -1.03 10.45
C GLU A 15 6.44 -0.02 10.11
N ILE A 16 5.97 -0.01 8.86
CA ILE A 16 4.94 0.87 8.31
C ILE A 16 3.85 0.01 7.71
N TYR A 17 2.60 0.17 8.15
CA TYR A 17 1.50 -0.71 7.76
C TYR A 17 0.09 -0.11 7.93
N CYS A 18 -0.05 1.20 8.06
CA CYS A 18 -1.38 1.82 8.19
C CYS A 18 -2.31 1.54 7.00
N TYR A 19 -1.74 1.20 5.85
CA TYR A 19 -2.44 0.65 4.68
C TYR A 19 -1.81 -0.67 4.26
N THR A 20 -2.62 -1.59 3.73
CA THR A 20 -2.19 -2.92 3.28
C THR A 20 -1.02 -2.85 2.30
N ILE A 21 -1.04 -1.86 1.38
CA ILE A 21 0.03 -1.66 0.41
C ILE A 21 1.35 -1.25 1.06
N TYR A 22 1.32 -0.43 2.12
CA TYR A 22 2.53 -0.08 2.87
C TYR A 22 3.01 -1.28 3.68
N GLY A 23 2.09 -1.99 4.35
CA GLY A 23 2.41 -3.22 5.05
C GLY A 23 3.11 -4.23 4.15
N PHE A 24 2.63 -4.39 2.91
CA PHE A 24 3.29 -5.23 1.92
C PHE A 24 4.69 -4.71 1.56
N LEU A 25 4.80 -3.47 1.12
CA LEU A 25 6.07 -2.88 0.70
C LEU A 25 7.14 -3.03 1.79
N PHE A 26 6.80 -2.64 3.02
CA PHE A 26 7.74 -2.69 4.14
C PHE A 26 7.99 -4.11 4.67
N SER A 27 7.19 -5.10 4.26
CA SER A 27 7.47 -6.52 4.55
C SER A 27 8.49 -7.16 3.61
N ILE A 28 8.67 -6.60 2.41
CA ILE A 28 9.58 -7.15 1.41
C ILE A 28 10.84 -6.30 1.18
N VAL A 29 10.82 -5.03 1.59
CA VAL A 29 11.96 -4.12 1.47
C VAL A 29 13.15 -4.63 2.29
N GLN A 30 14.35 -4.50 1.74
CA GLN A 30 15.60 -4.87 2.38
C GLN A 30 16.39 -3.61 2.79
N GLU A 31 17.38 -3.76 3.67
CA GLU A 31 18.21 -2.63 4.13
C GLU A 31 18.86 -1.85 2.97
N LYS A 32 19.27 -2.55 1.92
CA LYS A 32 19.86 -1.93 0.72
C LYS A 32 18.88 -1.05 -0.07
N ASP A 33 17.57 -1.24 0.11
CA ASP A 33 16.51 -0.50 -0.60
C ASP A 33 16.08 0.76 0.18
N MET A 34 16.47 0.85 1.46
CA MET A 34 16.10 1.98 2.34
C MET A 34 16.50 3.36 1.80
N PRO A 35 17.60 3.55 1.04
CA PRO A 35 17.88 4.84 0.40
C PRO A 35 16.75 5.35 -0.49
N TRP A 36 16.05 4.46 -1.23
CA TRP A 36 14.89 4.85 -2.02
C TRP A 36 13.71 5.24 -1.12
N ILE A 37 13.42 4.44 -0.10
CA ILE A 37 12.35 4.73 0.87
C ILE A 37 12.58 6.12 1.49
N TYR A 38 13.81 6.39 1.95
CA TYR A 38 14.16 7.67 2.57
C TYR A 38 14.19 8.84 1.58
N SER A 39 14.29 8.57 0.29
CA SER A 39 14.22 9.60 -0.74
C SER A 39 12.79 9.95 -1.14
N ASN A 40 11.82 9.12 -0.82
CA ASN A 40 10.43 9.26 -1.28
C ASN A 40 9.48 9.48 -0.09
N PHE A 41 8.88 8.68 0.54
CA PHE A 41 7.90 8.76 1.63
C PHE A 41 8.03 10.00 2.57
N ILE A 42 7.88 11.22 2.02
CA ILE A 42 8.02 12.51 2.72
C ILE A 42 6.72 13.30 2.64
N GLN A 43 6.22 13.52 1.43
CA GLN A 43 5.02 14.30 1.23
C GLN A 43 3.77 13.48 1.60
N ILE A 44 2.84 14.12 2.29
CA ILE A 44 1.53 13.57 2.61
C ILE A 44 0.44 14.44 2.02
N MET A 45 -0.68 13.81 1.69
CA MET A 45 -1.89 14.51 1.25
C MET A 45 -3.11 13.97 1.97
N TYR A 46 -4.15 14.78 2.09
CA TYR A 46 -5.48 14.35 2.46
C TYR A 46 -6.35 14.39 1.21
N HIS A 47 -6.88 13.23 0.81
CA HIS A 47 -7.71 13.12 -0.38
C HIS A 47 -9.19 13.26 0.00
N GLU A 48 -9.86 14.29 -0.49
CA GLU A 48 -11.24 14.60 -0.07
C GLU A 48 -12.25 13.52 -0.47
N ASP A 49 -12.12 12.92 -1.66
CA ASP A 49 -13.06 11.87 -2.08
C ASP A 49 -12.88 10.57 -1.28
N TRP A 50 -11.65 10.28 -0.83
CA TRP A 50 -11.36 9.10 -0.02
C TRP A 50 -11.53 9.34 1.48
N GLN A 51 -11.66 10.61 1.87
CA GLN A 51 -11.75 11.02 3.26
C GLN A 51 -10.63 10.43 4.13
N MET A 52 -9.39 10.43 3.61
CA MET A 52 -8.25 9.86 4.31
C MET A 52 -6.92 10.53 3.93
N PRO A 53 -5.97 10.63 4.89
CA PRO A 53 -4.59 11.01 4.60
C PRO A 53 -3.83 9.82 4.02
N VAL A 54 -2.92 10.09 3.07
CA VAL A 54 -2.00 9.11 2.48
C VAL A 54 -0.65 9.77 2.21
N PHE A 55 0.40 8.97 1.94
CA PHE A 55 1.57 9.52 1.24
C PHE A 55 1.14 9.94 -0.17
N GLU A 56 1.69 11.03 -0.70
CA GLU A 56 1.23 11.64 -1.94
C GLU A 56 1.20 10.65 -3.12
N ASP A 57 2.20 9.78 -3.23
CA ASP A 57 2.31 8.79 -4.31
C ASP A 57 1.59 7.46 -4.04
N HIS A 58 0.61 7.45 -3.15
CA HIS A 58 -0.05 6.21 -2.70
C HIS A 58 -0.47 5.27 -3.84
N LEU A 59 -1.09 5.81 -4.89
CA LEU A 59 -1.57 5.00 -6.03
C LEU A 59 -0.45 4.52 -6.96
N ASN A 60 0.64 5.27 -7.03
CA ASN A 60 1.73 5.01 -7.96
C ASN A 60 2.89 4.24 -7.32
N ILE A 61 2.82 4.00 -6.00
CA ILE A 61 3.93 3.44 -5.23
C ILE A 61 4.43 2.11 -5.78
N LEU A 62 3.54 1.27 -6.31
CA LEU A 62 3.90 -0.01 -6.91
C LEU A 62 4.54 0.12 -8.29
N GLN A 63 4.23 1.20 -9.00
CA GLN A 63 4.79 1.48 -10.33
C GLN A 63 6.14 2.15 -10.24
N ASP A 64 6.29 3.06 -9.28
CA ASP A 64 7.49 3.88 -9.12
C ASP A 64 8.57 3.19 -8.29
N CYS A 65 8.20 2.16 -7.53
CA CYS A 65 9.14 1.43 -6.68
C CYS A 65 10.09 0.54 -7.52
N PRO A 66 11.40 0.83 -7.57
CA PRO A 66 12.33 0.14 -8.47
C PRO A 66 12.59 -1.32 -8.10
N PHE A 67 12.28 -1.72 -6.87
CA PHE A 67 12.45 -3.10 -6.40
C PHE A 67 11.13 -3.89 -6.38
N ILE A 68 10.07 -3.37 -6.99
CA ILE A 68 8.83 -4.10 -7.24
C ILE A 68 8.60 -4.17 -8.75
N GLN A 69 8.43 -5.37 -9.25
CA GLN A 69 7.88 -5.61 -10.58
C GLN A 69 6.41 -5.97 -10.42
N SER A 70 5.53 -5.24 -11.12
CA SER A 70 4.09 -5.48 -11.02
C SER A 70 3.44 -5.71 -12.37
N TYR A 71 2.38 -6.55 -12.40
CA TYR A 71 1.53 -6.83 -13.55
C TYR A 71 0.07 -6.87 -13.11
N ILE A 72 -0.81 -6.28 -13.89
CA ILE A 72 -2.25 -6.30 -13.65
C ILE A 72 -2.91 -7.31 -14.57
N LEU A 73 -3.70 -8.22 -14.01
CA LEU A 73 -4.51 -9.17 -14.73
C LEU A 73 -6.00 -8.84 -14.57
N ASN A 74 -6.66 -8.48 -15.66
CA ASN A 74 -8.12 -8.45 -15.69
C ASN A 74 -8.67 -9.88 -15.71
N PHE A 75 -9.00 -10.39 -14.51
CA PHE A 75 -9.39 -11.78 -14.35
C PHE A 75 -10.84 -12.02 -14.80
N LYS A 76 -11.07 -13.05 -15.64
CA LYS A 76 -12.38 -13.40 -16.22
C LYS A 76 -12.77 -14.87 -16.04
N GLY A 77 -12.04 -15.63 -15.23
CA GLY A 77 -12.28 -17.05 -14.98
C GLY A 77 -13.36 -17.33 -13.92
N ASN A 78 -13.59 -18.59 -13.63
CA ASN A 78 -14.38 -19.08 -12.52
C ASN A 78 -13.54 -19.32 -11.25
N ASP A 79 -14.14 -19.88 -10.18
CA ASP A 79 -13.48 -20.14 -8.90
C ASP A 79 -12.26 -21.06 -9.06
N ASP A 80 -12.37 -22.13 -9.84
CA ASP A 80 -11.25 -23.06 -10.08
C ASP A 80 -10.11 -22.39 -10.84
N ASP A 81 -10.44 -21.56 -11.83
CA ASP A 81 -9.45 -20.80 -12.59
C ASP A 81 -8.76 -19.75 -11.69
N TYR A 82 -9.52 -19.11 -10.78
CA TYR A 82 -8.98 -18.19 -9.79
C TYR A 82 -7.96 -18.89 -8.89
N ILE A 83 -8.34 -20.03 -8.28
CA ILE A 83 -7.47 -20.78 -7.38
C ILE A 83 -6.17 -21.18 -8.09
N LYS A 84 -6.29 -21.76 -9.30
CA LYS A 84 -5.13 -22.16 -10.11
C LYS A 84 -4.24 -20.97 -10.47
N THR A 85 -4.84 -19.83 -10.80
CA THR A 85 -4.10 -18.60 -11.15
C THR A 85 -3.28 -18.10 -9.97
N ILE A 86 -3.86 -18.04 -8.76
CA ILE A 86 -3.15 -17.62 -7.55
C ILE A 86 -2.02 -18.61 -7.20
N ILE A 87 -2.29 -19.94 -7.22
CA ILE A 87 -1.26 -20.96 -6.97
C ILE A 87 -0.10 -20.80 -7.94
N ASN A 88 -0.40 -20.72 -9.24
CA ASN A 88 0.63 -20.53 -10.26
C ASN A 88 1.45 -19.25 -10.08
N ALA A 89 0.81 -18.16 -9.66
CA ALA A 89 1.52 -16.92 -9.37
C ALA A 89 2.50 -17.08 -8.20
N ILE A 90 2.08 -17.70 -7.11
CA ILE A 90 2.92 -17.96 -5.93
C ILE A 90 4.10 -18.89 -6.28
N ASP A 91 3.87 -19.94 -7.08
CA ASP A 91 4.94 -20.85 -7.57
C ASP A 91 5.98 -20.13 -8.42
N ASN A 92 5.59 -19.03 -9.06
CA ASN A 92 6.47 -18.16 -9.84
C ASN A 92 7.01 -16.96 -9.03
N TYR A 93 6.87 -17.00 -7.70
CA TYR A 93 7.33 -15.97 -6.76
C TYR A 93 6.61 -14.63 -6.89
N TYR A 94 5.33 -14.62 -7.29
CA TYR A 94 4.49 -13.43 -7.29
C TYR A 94 3.57 -13.41 -6.08
N TYR A 95 3.59 -12.33 -5.33
CA TYR A 95 2.54 -11.95 -4.38
C TYR A 95 1.32 -11.48 -5.17
N CYS A 96 0.12 -11.78 -4.67
CA CYS A 96 -1.11 -11.37 -5.33
C CYS A 96 -1.82 -10.30 -4.50
N TYR A 97 -1.82 -9.06 -4.99
CA TYR A 97 -2.58 -7.94 -4.41
C TYR A 97 -3.93 -7.84 -5.11
N LEU A 98 -5.00 -7.82 -4.34
CA LEU A 98 -6.37 -7.82 -4.85
C LEU A 98 -7.33 -7.31 -3.78
N PHE A 99 -8.59 -7.09 -4.17
CA PHE A 99 -9.65 -6.76 -3.22
C PHE A 99 -10.44 -8.00 -2.86
N LEU A 100 -10.62 -8.22 -1.56
CA LEU A 100 -11.39 -9.32 -1.00
C LEU A 100 -12.48 -8.77 -0.07
N ASP A 101 -13.65 -9.38 -0.13
CA ASP A 101 -14.74 -9.04 0.76
C ASP A 101 -14.48 -9.63 2.16
N TRP A 102 -14.35 -8.76 3.15
CA TRP A 102 -14.08 -9.14 4.54
C TRP A 102 -15.13 -10.04 5.15
N TYR A 103 -16.37 -9.98 4.68
CA TYR A 103 -17.44 -10.86 5.13
C TYR A 103 -17.06 -12.36 5.05
N TYR A 104 -16.27 -12.75 4.06
CA TYR A 104 -15.86 -14.15 3.84
C TYR A 104 -14.48 -14.50 4.42
N ILE A 105 -13.63 -13.52 4.72
CA ILE A 105 -12.22 -13.78 5.08
C ILE A 105 -11.84 -13.31 6.48
N ASN A 106 -12.72 -12.61 7.18
CA ASN A 106 -12.43 -12.07 8.50
C ASN A 106 -13.48 -12.51 9.53
N ASP A 107 -13.21 -13.60 10.26
CA ASP A 107 -14.12 -14.18 11.24
C ASP A 107 -14.52 -13.19 12.37
N ASN A 108 -13.72 -12.17 12.61
CA ASN A 108 -13.98 -11.11 13.60
C ASN A 108 -14.79 -9.94 13.03
N TYR A 109 -15.10 -9.99 11.73
CA TYR A 109 -15.90 -8.96 11.07
C TYR A 109 -17.37 -9.38 11.03
N HIS A 110 -18.22 -8.57 11.63
CA HIS A 110 -19.66 -8.84 11.74
C HIS A 110 -20.51 -7.76 11.03
N GLY A 111 -19.89 -6.99 10.14
CA GLY A 111 -20.56 -5.96 9.35
C GLY A 111 -21.11 -6.48 8.02
N ASP A 112 -21.57 -5.54 7.21
CA ASP A 112 -22.01 -5.79 5.83
C ASP A 112 -20.85 -6.17 4.92
N HIS A 113 -21.14 -6.52 3.66
CA HIS A 113 -20.14 -6.79 2.64
C HIS A 113 -19.21 -5.58 2.45
N PHE A 114 -17.91 -5.79 2.67
CA PHE A 114 -16.90 -4.74 2.60
C PHE A 114 -15.64 -5.22 1.86
N ALA A 115 -15.44 -4.69 0.65
CA ALA A 115 -14.25 -4.99 -0.13
C ALA A 115 -13.03 -4.21 0.41
N HIS A 116 -11.99 -4.94 0.80
CA HIS A 116 -10.74 -4.37 1.29
C HIS A 116 -9.54 -4.96 0.55
N SER A 117 -8.47 -4.20 0.44
CA SER A 117 -7.24 -4.66 -0.18
C SER A 117 -6.54 -5.73 0.67
N ALA A 118 -6.08 -6.79 0.03
CA ALA A 118 -5.42 -7.91 0.68
C ALA A 118 -4.24 -8.43 -0.16
N ILE A 119 -3.32 -9.13 0.48
CA ILE A 119 -2.18 -9.77 -0.18
C ILE A 119 -2.21 -11.26 0.06
N ILE A 120 -2.31 -12.07 -1.00
CA ILE A 120 -2.12 -13.51 -0.90
C ILE A 120 -0.63 -13.81 -1.11
N THR A 121 -0.05 -14.53 -0.16
CA THR A 121 1.39 -14.78 -0.08
C THR A 121 1.77 -16.25 -0.08
N GLY A 122 0.79 -17.15 0.06
CA GLY A 122 1.05 -18.57 0.16
C GLY A 122 -0.23 -19.40 0.01
N TYR A 123 -0.04 -20.70 -0.16
CA TYR A 123 -1.12 -21.68 -0.23
C TYR A 123 -0.73 -23.01 0.40
N ASN A 124 -1.74 -23.80 0.76
CA ASN A 124 -1.63 -25.20 1.12
C ASN A 124 -2.74 -25.98 0.39
N THR A 125 -2.34 -26.91 -0.50
CA THR A 125 -3.30 -27.70 -1.30
C THR A 125 -3.94 -28.84 -0.50
N LEU A 126 -3.30 -29.33 0.57
CA LEU A 126 -3.87 -30.37 1.44
C LEU A 126 -5.01 -29.79 2.27
N ASP A 127 -4.80 -28.59 2.85
CA ASP A 127 -5.79 -27.88 3.63
C ASP A 127 -6.74 -27.04 2.76
N LYS A 128 -6.48 -26.96 1.45
CA LYS A 128 -7.22 -26.15 0.49
C LYS A 128 -7.35 -24.70 0.97
N SER A 129 -6.24 -24.07 1.33
CA SER A 129 -6.22 -22.73 1.93
C SER A 129 -5.15 -21.83 1.33
N PHE A 130 -5.42 -20.51 1.40
CA PHE A 130 -4.46 -19.44 1.13
C PHE A 130 -4.00 -18.78 2.43
N THR A 131 -2.76 -18.27 2.42
CA THR A 131 -2.26 -17.34 3.44
C THR A 131 -2.45 -15.91 2.95
N ILE A 132 -3.21 -15.12 3.68
CA ILE A 132 -3.62 -13.76 3.32
C ILE A 132 -3.08 -12.78 4.37
N TYR A 133 -2.51 -11.68 3.96
CA TYR A 133 -2.17 -10.54 4.81
C TYR A 133 -3.08 -9.36 4.51
N ASP A 134 -3.55 -8.71 5.55
CA ASP A 134 -4.35 -7.49 5.49
C ASP A 134 -4.33 -6.79 6.86
N ASN A 135 -4.87 -5.58 6.93
CA ASN A 135 -5.06 -4.82 8.16
C ASN A 135 -6.25 -5.35 8.98
N PHE A 136 -6.25 -6.65 9.31
CA PHE A 136 -7.25 -7.28 10.16
C PHE A 136 -7.25 -6.71 11.60
N ASP A 137 -8.21 -7.12 12.40
CA ASP A 137 -8.22 -6.96 13.86
C ASP A 137 -7.77 -5.58 14.36
N ASN A 138 -8.58 -4.55 14.10
CA ASN A 138 -8.32 -3.15 14.46
C ASN A 138 -7.10 -2.53 13.74
N GLY A 139 -6.96 -2.83 12.46
CA GLY A 139 -5.92 -2.21 11.61
C GLY A 139 -4.53 -2.80 11.78
N LYS A 140 -4.39 -3.97 12.38
CA LYS A 140 -3.10 -4.67 12.47
C LYS A 140 -2.82 -5.43 11.18
N PHE A 141 -1.68 -5.18 10.57
CA PHE A 141 -1.23 -5.94 9.41
C PHE A 141 -0.75 -7.33 9.84
N ILE A 142 -1.63 -8.31 9.73
CA ILE A 142 -1.40 -9.69 10.17
C ILE A 142 -1.85 -10.68 9.11
N LYS A 143 -1.37 -11.94 9.23
CA LYS A 143 -1.78 -13.04 8.37
C LYS A 143 -2.99 -13.77 8.92
N LYS A 144 -3.84 -14.24 8.00
CA LYS A 144 -4.87 -15.25 8.25
C LYS A 144 -4.77 -16.37 7.23
N VAL A 145 -5.21 -17.55 7.61
CA VAL A 145 -5.36 -18.71 6.71
C VAL A 145 -6.83 -18.83 6.38
N VAL A 146 -7.17 -18.77 5.09
CA VAL A 146 -8.55 -18.76 4.61
C VAL A 146 -8.72 -19.84 3.55
N SER A 147 -9.85 -20.57 3.56
CA SER A 147 -10.10 -21.61 2.57
C SER A 147 -10.13 -21.06 1.15
N PHE A 148 -9.77 -21.89 0.17
CA PHE A 148 -9.86 -21.56 -1.26
C PHE A 148 -11.26 -21.09 -1.62
N GLU A 149 -12.30 -21.78 -1.12
CA GLU A 149 -13.70 -21.46 -1.36
C GLU A 149 -14.05 -20.06 -0.86
N ASN A 150 -13.73 -19.74 0.40
CA ASN A 150 -14.05 -18.43 0.98
C ASN A 150 -13.26 -17.31 0.30
N THR A 151 -12.01 -17.56 -0.09
CA THR A 151 -11.19 -16.56 -0.80
C THR A 151 -11.76 -16.31 -2.20
N ALA A 152 -12.22 -17.34 -2.93
CA ALA A 152 -12.88 -17.16 -4.21
C ALA A 152 -14.20 -16.38 -4.06
N LYS A 153 -15.05 -16.76 -3.09
CA LYS A 153 -16.28 -16.02 -2.77
C LYS A 153 -15.99 -14.55 -2.47
N ALA A 154 -14.97 -14.27 -1.65
CA ALA A 154 -14.56 -12.92 -1.29
C ALA A 154 -14.13 -12.10 -2.52
N PHE A 155 -13.38 -12.70 -3.43
CA PHE A 155 -12.92 -12.06 -4.67
C PHE A 155 -14.08 -11.72 -5.60
N PHE A 156 -14.98 -12.69 -5.86
CA PHE A 156 -16.11 -12.44 -6.76
C PHE A 156 -17.19 -11.55 -6.14
N SER A 157 -17.38 -11.59 -4.82
CA SER A 157 -18.27 -10.65 -4.11
C SER A 157 -17.75 -9.22 -4.21
N SER A 158 -16.45 -8.99 -4.01
CA SER A 158 -15.86 -7.65 -4.10
C SER A 158 -16.02 -7.04 -5.50
N LYS A 159 -15.91 -7.85 -6.56
CA LYS A 159 -16.17 -7.43 -7.94
C LYS A 159 -17.62 -6.97 -8.17
N ASN A 160 -18.57 -7.64 -7.56
CA ASN A 160 -20.00 -7.36 -7.72
C ASN A 160 -20.44 -6.13 -6.90
N SER A 161 -19.86 -5.93 -5.71
CA SER A 161 -20.17 -4.79 -4.83
C SER A 161 -19.81 -3.44 -5.45
N SER A 162 -18.79 -3.40 -6.30
CA SER A 162 -18.40 -2.19 -7.03
C SER A 162 -19.32 -1.85 -8.21
N THR A 163 -20.33 -2.68 -8.54
CA THR A 163 -21.34 -2.39 -9.56
C THR A 163 -22.65 -1.78 -9.00
N GLY A 164 -22.78 -1.66 -7.67
CA GLY A 164 -23.92 -1.07 -7.00
C GLY A 164 -23.96 0.45 -7.13
N ASN A 165 -24.99 0.98 -7.79
CA ASN A 165 -25.28 2.39 -8.09
C ASN A 165 -24.49 3.00 -9.27
N LYS A 166 -24.60 2.37 -10.43
CA LYS A 166 -24.37 3.10 -11.69
C LYS A 166 -25.52 4.09 -11.92
N ASN A 167 -25.32 5.34 -11.55
CA ASN A 167 -25.88 6.42 -12.33
C ASN A 167 -25.06 6.44 -13.63
N ASP A 168 -25.71 6.12 -14.77
CA ASP A 168 -25.10 5.88 -16.10
C ASP A 168 -24.28 7.04 -16.70
N ASN A 169 -23.99 8.10 -15.94
CA ASN A 169 -23.29 9.30 -16.39
C ASN A 169 -21.93 9.54 -15.70
N ASP A 170 -21.49 8.67 -14.77
CA ASP A 170 -20.20 8.87 -14.10
C ASP A 170 -19.12 8.03 -14.79
N GLN A 171 -18.41 8.64 -15.75
CA GLN A 171 -17.32 8.03 -16.54
C GLN A 171 -16.01 7.85 -15.74
N SER A 172 -15.97 8.19 -14.47
CA SER A 172 -14.79 7.99 -13.62
C SER A 172 -14.83 6.62 -12.92
N ASP A 173 -14.60 5.54 -13.67
CA ASP A 173 -14.32 4.23 -13.06
C ASP A 173 -12.90 4.24 -12.45
N VAL A 174 -12.68 5.18 -11.51
CA VAL A 174 -11.42 5.35 -10.76
C VAL A 174 -11.04 4.05 -10.02
N PHE A 175 -12.01 3.16 -9.82
CA PHE A 175 -11.83 1.90 -9.12
C PHE A 175 -11.86 0.67 -10.03
N SER A 176 -11.86 0.83 -11.36
CA SER A 176 -11.88 -0.31 -12.28
C SER A 176 -10.64 -1.20 -12.13
N TYR A 177 -9.47 -0.61 -11.83
CA TYR A 177 -8.24 -1.34 -11.57
C TYR A 177 -8.27 -2.14 -10.26
N LEU A 178 -9.19 -1.85 -9.33
CA LEU A 178 -9.36 -2.57 -8.07
C LEU A 178 -10.07 -3.92 -8.25
N ARG A 179 -10.63 -4.18 -9.43
CA ARG A 179 -11.33 -5.43 -9.77
C ARG A 179 -10.40 -6.52 -10.26
N ASP A 180 -9.13 -6.21 -10.40
CA ASP A 180 -8.14 -7.07 -11.03
C ASP A 180 -7.19 -7.66 -10.00
N ILE A 181 -6.38 -8.60 -10.42
CA ILE A 181 -5.31 -9.16 -9.62
C ILE A 181 -4.02 -8.47 -10.03
N THR A 182 -3.37 -7.79 -9.09
CA THR A 182 -2.03 -7.26 -9.31
C THR A 182 -1.00 -8.26 -8.79
N PHE A 183 -0.24 -8.84 -9.70
CA PHE A 183 0.89 -9.69 -9.36
C PHE A 183 2.11 -8.83 -9.09
N MET A 184 2.78 -9.07 -7.96
CA MET A 184 3.94 -8.29 -7.52
C MET A 184 5.09 -9.22 -7.19
N LYS A 185 6.28 -8.90 -7.67
CA LYS A 185 7.49 -9.65 -7.40
C LYS A 185 8.60 -8.73 -6.95
N TYR A 186 9.32 -9.14 -5.91
CA TYR A 186 10.52 -8.42 -5.52
C TYR A 186 11.58 -8.52 -6.61
N ASN A 187 12.02 -7.36 -7.10
CA ASN A 187 13.09 -7.23 -8.07
C ASN A 187 14.38 -6.84 -7.33
N ASN A 188 15.38 -7.71 -7.37
CA ASN A 188 16.66 -7.50 -6.71
C ASN A 188 17.53 -6.46 -7.45
N CYS A 189 16.95 -5.34 -7.85
CA CYS A 189 17.73 -4.22 -8.35
C CYS A 189 18.43 -3.51 -7.19
N VAL A 190 19.58 -2.91 -7.48
CA VAL A 190 20.36 -2.18 -6.47
C VAL A 190 20.05 -0.70 -6.59
N TYR A 191 19.27 -0.16 -5.68
CA TYR A 191 19.07 1.28 -5.52
C TYR A 191 19.72 1.75 -4.23
N ASN A 192 21.02 2.04 -4.29
CA ASN A 192 21.82 2.32 -3.11
C ASN A 192 22.19 3.80 -2.91
N LYS A 193 21.57 4.70 -3.66
CA LYS A 193 21.82 6.13 -3.55
C LYS A 193 20.64 6.86 -2.96
N LEU A 194 20.91 7.66 -1.92
CA LEU A 194 19.97 8.61 -1.40
C LEU A 194 19.82 9.77 -2.40
N ASP A 195 18.60 10.02 -2.87
CA ASP A 195 18.32 11.20 -3.72
C ASP A 195 18.06 12.43 -2.84
N ARG A 196 19.14 13.16 -2.58
CA ARG A 196 19.11 14.35 -1.74
C ARG A 196 18.27 15.47 -2.34
N LYS A 197 18.30 15.64 -3.67
CA LYS A 197 17.51 16.67 -4.36
C LYS A 197 16.03 16.42 -4.19
N ASN A 198 15.62 15.17 -4.36
CA ASN A 198 14.22 14.79 -4.13
C ASN A 198 13.80 14.97 -2.67
N ILE A 199 14.67 14.62 -1.71
CA ILE A 199 14.40 14.83 -0.28
C ILE A 199 14.14 16.30 0.02
N VAL A 200 15.05 17.18 -0.42
CA VAL A 200 14.92 18.64 -0.22
C VAL A 200 13.65 19.16 -0.87
N PHE A 201 13.42 18.80 -2.13
CA PHE A 201 12.22 19.19 -2.88
C PHE A 201 10.92 18.77 -2.18
N GLN A 202 10.83 17.52 -1.74
CA GLN A 202 9.64 17.04 -1.03
C GLN A 202 9.46 17.70 0.35
N ILE A 203 10.54 17.92 1.11
CA ILE A 203 10.47 18.63 2.40
C ILE A 203 10.01 20.07 2.20
N GLU A 204 10.53 20.79 1.21
CA GLU A 204 10.09 22.16 0.91
C GLU A 204 8.60 22.22 0.58
N ASN A 205 8.12 21.34 -0.30
CA ASN A 205 6.71 21.28 -0.66
C ASN A 205 5.83 20.85 0.54
N TYR A 206 6.31 19.91 1.36
CA TYR A 206 5.63 19.54 2.60
C TYR A 206 5.46 20.75 3.54
N LEU A 207 6.49 21.57 3.74
CA LEU A 207 6.45 22.76 4.59
C LEU A 207 5.56 23.86 4.00
N LYS A 208 5.57 24.03 2.68
CA LYS A 208 4.73 24.99 1.96
C LYS A 208 3.29 24.51 1.78
N SER A 209 3.00 23.25 2.04
CA SER A 209 1.72 22.61 1.76
C SER A 209 1.35 22.61 0.27
N GLU A 210 2.34 22.43 -0.58
CA GLU A 210 2.24 22.34 -2.04
C GLU A 210 2.42 20.88 -2.48
N HIS A 211 1.80 20.47 -3.60
CA HIS A 211 2.00 19.15 -4.17
C HIS A 211 3.41 19.00 -4.79
N THR A 212 3.93 17.78 -4.86
CA THR A 212 5.24 17.50 -5.48
C THR A 212 5.12 17.02 -6.92
N ILE A 213 3.97 16.51 -7.33
CA ILE A 213 3.73 15.99 -8.68
C ILE A 213 3.33 17.14 -9.60
N ILE A 214 4.20 17.52 -10.52
CA ILE A 214 4.11 18.74 -11.36
C ILE A 214 2.83 18.81 -12.21
N ASN A 215 2.19 17.70 -12.54
CA ASN A 215 1.04 17.64 -13.43
C ASN A 215 -0.25 17.20 -12.75
N LEU A 216 -0.26 17.03 -11.43
CA LEU A 216 -1.46 16.65 -10.71
C LEU A 216 -2.23 17.91 -10.32
N ILE A 217 -3.14 18.36 -11.19
CA ILE A 217 -4.08 19.41 -10.84
C ILE A 217 -5.25 18.74 -10.11
N ASP A 218 -5.04 18.41 -8.82
CA ASP A 218 -6.11 17.99 -7.94
C ASP A 218 -6.42 19.08 -6.92
N ASN A 219 -7.43 19.89 -7.23
CA ASN A 219 -7.91 20.96 -6.35
C ASN A 219 -8.72 20.44 -5.15
N ARG A 220 -8.88 19.10 -5.02
CA ARG A 220 -9.69 18.47 -3.98
C ARG A 220 -8.83 17.85 -2.88
N SER A 221 -7.52 17.99 -2.96
CA SER A 221 -6.59 17.44 -1.96
C SER A 221 -5.87 18.56 -1.22
N THR A 222 -5.61 18.35 0.05
CA THR A 222 -4.72 19.19 0.85
C THR A 222 -3.39 18.47 1.07
N TYR A 223 -2.29 19.23 1.17
CA TYR A 223 -0.93 18.69 1.20
C TYR A 223 -0.15 19.14 2.41
N GLY A 224 0.89 18.39 2.77
CA GLY A 224 1.89 18.77 3.74
C GLY A 224 1.33 19.16 5.11
N LEU A 225 1.73 20.32 5.61
CA LEU A 225 1.26 20.80 6.92
C LEU A 225 -0.23 21.11 6.99
N ASN A 226 -0.88 21.41 5.85
CA ASN A 226 -2.32 21.64 5.85
C ASN A 226 -3.13 20.36 6.11
N VAL A 227 -2.58 19.16 5.88
CA VAL A 227 -3.21 17.88 6.26
C VAL A 227 -3.55 17.85 7.75
N TYR A 228 -2.68 18.41 8.62
CA TYR A 228 -2.94 18.47 10.06
C TYR A 228 -4.13 19.37 10.39
N LYS A 229 -4.28 20.50 9.69
CA LYS A 229 -5.44 21.39 9.87
C LYS A 229 -6.73 20.68 9.51
N THR A 230 -6.75 20.00 8.36
CA THR A 230 -7.89 19.18 7.93
C THR A 230 -8.26 18.14 8.97
N LEU A 231 -7.26 17.41 9.50
CA LEU A 231 -7.51 16.40 10.53
C LEU A 231 -8.02 17.00 11.84
N ILE A 232 -7.50 18.16 12.26
CA ILE A 232 -7.95 18.87 13.47
C ILE A 232 -9.39 19.33 13.32
N GLU A 233 -9.77 19.86 12.16
CA GLU A 233 -11.14 20.29 11.87
C GLU A 233 -12.11 19.10 11.95
N LYS A 234 -11.70 17.93 11.48
CA LYS A 234 -12.48 16.68 11.53
C LYS A 234 -12.54 16.01 12.91
N LEU A 235 -11.71 16.43 13.87
CA LEU A 235 -11.75 15.88 15.24
C LEU A 235 -13.09 16.08 15.96
N ASN A 236 -13.87 17.06 15.54
CA ASN A 236 -15.21 17.31 16.12
C ASN A 236 -16.25 16.28 15.65
N ASP A 237 -15.98 15.59 14.54
CA ASP A 237 -16.83 14.56 13.93
C ASP A 237 -16.19 13.16 14.12
N ILE A 238 -15.75 12.87 15.35
CA ILE A 238 -14.98 11.65 15.65
C ILE A 238 -15.79 10.42 15.26
N ASP A 239 -15.41 9.82 14.13
CA ASP A 239 -15.78 8.48 13.74
C ASP A 239 -14.56 7.54 13.84
N PHE A 240 -14.80 6.22 13.93
CA PHE A 240 -13.75 5.19 14.05
C PHE A 240 -12.69 5.22 12.93
N GLY A 241 -12.97 5.89 11.80
CA GLY A 241 -12.03 6.10 10.68
C GLY A 241 -10.73 6.84 11.08
N MET A 242 -10.78 7.71 12.06
CA MET A 242 -9.66 8.55 12.46
C MET A 242 -8.47 7.79 13.08
N LEU A 243 -8.67 6.58 13.60
CA LEU A 243 -7.55 5.79 14.15
C LEU A 243 -6.48 5.50 13.08
N ARG A 244 -6.91 5.16 11.86
CA ARG A 244 -6.03 4.95 10.71
C ARG A 244 -5.29 6.24 10.33
N ASP A 245 -5.98 7.37 10.39
CA ASP A 245 -5.43 8.67 10.03
C ASP A 245 -4.29 9.08 10.98
N PHE A 246 -4.50 8.89 12.29
CA PHE A 246 -3.44 9.09 13.29
C PHE A 246 -2.30 8.08 13.13
N HIS A 247 -2.60 6.85 12.72
CA HIS A 247 -1.58 5.85 12.45
C HIS A 247 -0.68 6.30 11.29
N LEU A 248 -1.24 6.82 10.18
CA LEU A 248 -0.43 7.38 9.11
C LEU A 248 0.47 8.53 9.60
N ILE A 249 -0.08 9.47 10.39
CA ILE A 249 0.69 10.59 10.92
C ILE A 249 1.85 10.09 11.79
N TYR A 250 1.61 9.10 12.65
CA TYR A 250 2.65 8.46 13.43
C TYR A 250 3.74 7.85 12.53
N GLU A 251 3.36 7.03 11.56
CA GLU A 251 4.27 6.37 10.63
C GLU A 251 5.06 7.37 9.78
N HIS A 252 4.42 8.46 9.34
CA HIS A 252 5.11 9.54 8.65
C HIS A 252 6.22 10.16 9.53
N LYS A 253 5.91 10.50 10.80
CA LYS A 253 6.91 11.04 11.71
C LYS A 253 8.01 10.03 12.05
N TYR A 254 7.65 8.77 12.18
CA TYR A 254 8.60 7.68 12.38
C TYR A 254 9.59 7.56 11.21
N LEU A 255 9.10 7.60 9.96
CA LEU A 255 9.97 7.61 8.77
C LEU A 255 10.84 8.87 8.70
N MET A 256 10.32 10.04 9.05
CA MET A 256 11.13 11.27 9.13
C MET A 256 12.27 11.12 10.14
N TYR A 257 12.00 10.55 11.32
CA TYR A 257 13.01 10.26 12.33
C TYR A 257 14.08 9.27 11.83
N LYS A 258 13.65 8.16 11.23
CA LYS A 258 14.56 7.14 10.66
C LYS A 258 15.45 7.72 9.56
N ARG A 259 14.89 8.55 8.70
CA ARG A 259 15.62 9.28 7.64
C ARG A 259 16.72 10.17 8.22
N LEU A 260 16.39 10.97 9.23
CA LEU A 260 17.38 11.84 9.88
C LEU A 260 18.52 11.03 10.47
N ASN A 261 18.23 9.95 11.20
CA ASN A 261 19.26 9.07 11.75
C ASN A 261 20.12 8.45 10.64
N TYR A 262 19.51 7.96 9.56
CA TYR A 262 20.25 7.41 8.43
C TYR A 262 21.22 8.41 7.81
N VAL A 263 20.80 9.67 7.66
CA VAL A 263 21.65 10.74 7.12
C VAL A 263 22.79 11.07 8.08
N LEU A 264 22.53 11.15 9.38
CA LEU A 264 23.54 11.43 10.41
C LEU A 264 24.59 10.32 10.53
N GLU A 265 24.13 9.05 10.65
CA GLU A 265 25.03 7.90 10.82
C GLU A 265 25.96 7.66 9.63
N LYS A 266 25.52 7.98 8.43
CA LYS A 266 26.34 7.80 7.21
C LYS A 266 27.35 8.94 6.98
N GLY A 267 27.50 9.89 7.92
CA GLY A 267 28.40 11.03 7.79
C GLY A 267 28.06 11.98 6.62
N LYS A 268 26.81 11.91 6.17
CA LYS A 268 26.32 12.63 5.00
C LYS A 268 25.76 14.03 5.32
N TYR A 269 25.84 14.44 6.59
CA TYR A 269 25.30 15.71 7.06
C TYR A 269 26.07 16.90 6.48
N ASP A 270 27.40 16.83 6.45
CA ASP A 270 28.24 17.90 5.89
C ASP A 270 28.00 18.13 4.40
N ASP A 271 27.70 17.05 3.67
CA ASP A 271 27.36 17.15 2.25
C ASP A 271 25.95 17.72 2.02
N LEU A 272 25.00 17.52 2.93
CA LEU A 272 23.67 18.15 2.90
C LEU A 272 23.78 19.66 3.12
N ILE A 273 24.58 20.09 4.11
CA ILE A 273 24.82 21.52 4.38
C ILE A 273 25.55 22.19 3.22
N LYS A 274 26.53 21.51 2.63
CA LYS A 274 27.24 22.05 1.43
C LYS A 274 26.29 22.21 0.24
N SER A 275 25.41 21.23 -0.01
CA SER A 275 24.43 21.36 -1.09
C SER A 275 23.40 22.47 -0.86
N TYR A 276 23.12 22.83 0.39
CA TYR A 276 22.26 23.98 0.73
C TYR A 276 22.98 25.33 0.51
N GLY A 277 24.28 25.38 0.78
CA GLY A 277 25.11 26.58 0.54
C GLY A 277 25.30 26.93 -0.92
N ASP A 278 25.21 25.96 -1.81
CA ASP A 278 25.30 26.13 -3.27
C ASP A 278 23.97 26.61 -3.91
N PHE A 279 22.87 26.68 -3.13
CA PHE A 279 21.56 27.18 -3.57
C PHE A 279 21.19 28.56 -3.02
N LEU A 280 22.02 29.16 -2.12
CA LEU A 280 21.89 30.53 -1.62
C LEU A 280 22.88 31.43 -2.32
#